data_6e8043d7698b078993c35d4a8afc1662
#
_entry.id   6e8043d7698b078993c35d4a8afc1662
#
_cell.length_a   1.000
_cell.length_b   1.000
_cell.length_c   1.000
_cell.angle_alpha   90.00
_cell.angle_beta   90.00
_cell.angle_gamma   90.00
#
_symmetry.space_group_name_H-M   'P 1'
#
loop_
_entity.id
_entity.type
_entity.pdbx_description
1 polymer ?
#
loop_
_entity_poly.entity_id
_entity_poly.type
_entity_poly.pdbx_seq_one_letter_code
_entity_poly.pdbx_strand_id
1 'polypeptide(L)'
;MEKRLVTRYAMRSAQDADENQRRIVGVFTELAASKPGNVSYIVLRLADDSFVHVSFHDHGDDEVNPIASTAAFAHFQDGHGDRREGGVDQQTATLVGSYVTVVE
;
A
#
# COMPACT_ATOMS: atom_id res chain seq x y z
N MET A 1 -12.96 -5.06 13.51
CA MET A 1 -13.32 -3.64 13.28
C MET A 1 -12.80 -3.19 11.95
N GLU A 2 -13.63 -2.55 11.17
CA GLU A 2 -13.27 -2.11 9.82
C GLU A 2 -12.49 -0.80 9.88
N LYS A 3 -11.37 -0.73 9.17
CA LYS A 3 -10.51 0.45 9.12
C LYS A 3 -10.05 0.67 7.70
N ARG A 4 -10.12 1.91 7.25
CA ARG A 4 -9.69 2.29 5.91
C ARG A 4 -8.63 3.37 6.01
N LEU A 5 -7.54 3.18 5.28
CA LEU A 5 -6.40 4.09 5.31
C LEU A 5 -6.08 4.55 3.90
N VAL A 6 -5.77 5.83 3.76
CA VAL A 6 -5.21 6.40 2.53
C VAL A 6 -3.84 6.96 2.87
N THR A 7 -2.82 6.49 2.18
CA THR A 7 -1.43 6.88 2.42
C THR A 7 -0.87 7.48 1.12
N ARG A 8 -0.26 8.65 1.22
CA ARG A 8 0.34 9.34 0.07
C ARG A 8 1.75 9.75 0.37
N TYR A 9 2.63 9.69 -0.64
CA TYR A 9 3.99 10.19 -0.53
C TYR A 9 4.58 10.42 -1.93
N ALA A 10 5.62 11.24 -1.99
CA ALA A 10 6.35 11.52 -3.22
C ALA A 10 7.71 10.82 -3.20
N MET A 11 8.26 10.59 -4.39
CA MET A 11 9.58 9.99 -4.56
C MET A 11 10.58 11.05 -5.00
N ARG A 12 11.87 10.80 -4.73
CA ARG A 12 12.94 11.75 -5.04
C ARG A 12 13.25 11.81 -6.54
N SER A 13 13.01 10.70 -7.26
CA SER A 13 13.32 10.60 -8.68
C SER A 13 12.46 9.53 -9.32
N ALA A 14 12.40 9.52 -10.64
CA ALA A 14 11.74 8.47 -11.41
C ALA A 14 12.37 7.10 -11.13
N GLN A 15 13.69 7.05 -10.95
CA GLN A 15 14.40 5.83 -10.58
C GLN A 15 13.96 5.28 -9.22
N ASP A 16 13.82 6.17 -8.23
CA ASP A 16 13.32 5.77 -6.92
C ASP A 16 11.87 5.31 -7.00
N ALA A 17 11.06 5.94 -7.84
CA ALA A 17 9.68 5.53 -8.07
C ALA A 17 9.62 4.14 -8.71
N ASP A 18 10.49 3.85 -9.66
CA ASP A 18 10.57 2.52 -10.29
C ASP A 18 10.94 1.45 -9.28
N GLU A 19 11.90 1.72 -8.42
CA GLU A 19 12.29 0.79 -7.36
C GLU A 19 11.15 0.60 -6.35
N ASN A 20 10.47 1.68 -5.99
CA ASN A 20 9.33 1.63 -5.09
C ASN A 20 8.21 0.75 -5.67
N GLN A 21 7.89 0.94 -6.93
CA GLN A 21 6.89 0.13 -7.63
C GLN A 21 7.28 -1.34 -7.66
N ARG A 22 8.52 -1.64 -7.94
CA ARG A 22 9.05 -3.02 -7.99
C ARG A 22 8.85 -3.73 -6.66
N ARG A 23 9.14 -3.04 -5.56
CA ARG A 23 8.97 -3.60 -4.20
C ARG A 23 7.50 -3.78 -3.84
N ILE A 24 6.65 -2.84 -4.24
CA ILE A 24 5.19 -2.95 -4.03
C ILE A 24 4.63 -4.16 -4.78
N VAL A 25 5.05 -4.40 -6.01
CA VAL A 25 4.62 -5.58 -6.79
C VAL A 25 4.94 -6.86 -6.04
N GLY A 26 6.08 -6.92 -5.34
CA GLY A 26 6.43 -8.06 -4.49
C GLY A 26 5.42 -8.31 -3.38
N VAL A 27 4.89 -7.23 -2.78
CA VAL A 27 3.85 -7.35 -1.75
C VAL A 27 2.58 -7.98 -2.34
N PHE A 28 2.16 -7.53 -3.51
CA PHE A 28 0.98 -8.08 -4.18
C PHE A 28 1.17 -9.54 -4.59
N THR A 29 2.36 -9.90 -5.03
CA THR A 29 2.69 -11.30 -5.35
C THR A 29 2.51 -12.20 -4.12
N GLU A 30 3.00 -11.76 -2.97
CA GLU A 30 2.88 -12.52 -1.73
C GLU A 30 1.43 -12.58 -1.25
N LEU A 31 0.68 -11.47 -1.34
CA LEU A 31 -0.73 -11.44 -0.96
C LEU A 31 -1.57 -12.36 -1.87
N ALA A 32 -1.28 -12.39 -3.17
CA ALA A 32 -1.97 -13.28 -4.10
C ALA A 32 -1.74 -14.74 -3.77
N ALA A 33 -0.59 -15.08 -3.23
CA ALA A 33 -0.27 -16.45 -2.81
C ALA A 33 -0.96 -16.82 -1.49
N SER A 34 -0.97 -15.92 -0.51
CA SER A 34 -1.53 -16.19 0.82
C SER A 34 -3.04 -15.94 0.91
N LYS A 35 -3.59 -15.07 0.08
CA LYS A 35 -5.02 -14.76 -0.05
C LYS A 35 -5.70 -14.44 1.29
N PRO A 36 -5.18 -13.48 2.07
CA PRO A 36 -5.87 -13.10 3.31
C PRO A 36 -7.24 -12.49 2.98
N GLY A 37 -8.27 -12.91 3.73
CA GLY A 37 -9.65 -12.53 3.46
C GLY A 37 -10.11 -11.26 4.20
N ASN A 38 -9.28 -10.69 5.05
CA ASN A 38 -9.66 -9.58 5.92
C ASN A 38 -8.97 -8.27 5.57
N VAL A 39 -8.41 -8.17 4.38
CA VAL A 39 -7.81 -6.94 3.85
C VAL A 39 -8.13 -6.79 2.37
N SER A 40 -8.17 -5.53 1.92
CA SER A 40 -8.13 -5.17 0.50
C SER A 40 -7.08 -4.09 0.33
N TYR A 41 -6.38 -4.10 -0.78
CA TYR A 41 -5.23 -3.23 -0.95
C TYR A 41 -5.09 -2.81 -2.41
N ILE A 42 -5.01 -1.51 -2.64
CA ILE A 42 -4.83 -0.92 -3.97
C ILE A 42 -3.72 0.11 -3.87
N VAL A 43 -2.80 0.12 -4.82
CA VAL A 43 -1.76 1.14 -4.92
C VAL A 43 -1.83 1.76 -6.29
N LEU A 44 -1.79 3.09 -6.33
CA LEU A 44 -1.77 3.87 -7.56
C LEU A 44 -0.46 4.63 -7.64
N ARG A 45 0.15 4.63 -8.82
CA ARG A 45 1.26 5.53 -9.15
C ARG A 45 0.69 6.66 -9.99
N LEU A 46 0.86 7.89 -9.52
CA LEU A 46 0.34 9.06 -10.21
C LEU A 46 1.30 9.53 -11.31
N ALA A 47 0.84 10.43 -12.17
CA ALA A 47 1.62 10.91 -13.30
C ALA A 47 2.90 11.64 -12.88
N ASP A 48 2.94 12.17 -11.67
CA ASP A 48 4.12 12.85 -11.10
C ASP A 48 5.03 11.89 -10.32
N ASP A 49 4.84 10.57 -10.47
CA ASP A 49 5.58 9.51 -9.76
C ASP A 49 5.35 9.46 -8.25
N SER A 50 4.36 10.17 -7.73
CA SER A 50 3.91 9.96 -6.35
C SER A 50 3.04 8.71 -6.27
N PHE A 51 2.84 8.22 -5.05
CA PHE A 51 2.08 6.98 -4.80
C PHE A 51 0.93 7.24 -3.84
N VAL A 52 -0.17 6.55 -4.09
CA VAL A 52 -1.32 6.51 -3.19
C VAL A 52 -1.63 5.06 -2.87
N HIS A 53 -1.63 4.72 -1.59
CA HIS A 53 -2.02 3.42 -1.10
C HIS A 53 -3.40 3.54 -0.46
N VAL A 54 -4.32 2.66 -0.84
CA VAL A 54 -5.63 2.54 -0.22
C VAL A 54 -5.74 1.15 0.35
N SER A 55 -5.97 1.04 1.65
CA SER A 55 -6.09 -0.26 2.31
C SER A 55 -7.34 -0.31 3.16
N PHE A 56 -8.02 -1.45 3.10
CA PHE A 56 -9.20 -1.74 3.90
C PHE A 56 -8.84 -2.91 4.79
N HIS A 57 -9.04 -2.74 6.10
CA HIS A 57 -8.68 -3.72 7.11
C HIS A 57 -9.91 -4.12 7.90
N ASP A 58 -10.17 -5.41 7.98
CA ASP A 58 -11.22 -5.98 8.81
C ASP A 58 -10.61 -6.99 9.77
N HIS A 59 -9.70 -6.50 10.61
CA HIS A 59 -9.05 -7.26 11.68
C HIS A 59 -8.88 -6.34 12.88
N GLY A 60 -8.77 -6.92 14.08
CA GLY A 60 -8.53 -6.14 15.29
C GLY A 60 -7.14 -5.56 15.35
N ASP A 61 -6.95 -4.52 16.15
CA ASP A 61 -5.64 -3.88 16.32
C ASP A 61 -4.63 -4.83 16.99
N ASP A 62 -5.12 -5.81 17.72
CA ASP A 62 -4.31 -6.86 18.36
C ASP A 62 -4.11 -8.09 17.47
N GLU A 63 -4.71 -8.12 16.30
CA GLU A 63 -4.52 -9.18 15.32
C GLU A 63 -3.40 -8.81 14.33
N VAL A 64 -2.86 -9.84 13.69
CA VAL A 64 -1.81 -9.65 12.68
C VAL A 64 -2.37 -8.88 11.48
N ASN A 65 -1.68 -7.82 11.08
CA ASN A 65 -1.99 -7.11 9.85
C ASN A 65 -1.43 -7.92 8.67
N PRO A 66 -2.28 -8.51 7.82
CA PRO A 66 -1.80 -9.42 6.77
C PRO A 66 -0.91 -8.74 5.73
N ILE A 67 -1.06 -7.44 5.51
CA ILE A 67 -0.20 -6.70 4.56
C ILE A 67 1.17 -6.47 5.19
N ALA A 68 1.19 -5.88 6.38
CA ALA A 68 2.44 -5.49 7.04
C ALA A 68 3.27 -6.69 7.50
N SER A 69 2.66 -7.85 7.65
CA SER A 69 3.35 -9.07 8.09
C SER A 69 4.04 -9.83 6.95
N THR A 70 3.85 -9.42 5.69
CA THR A 70 4.52 -10.07 4.57
C THR A 70 6.02 -9.76 4.60
N ALA A 71 6.83 -10.72 4.17
CA ALA A 71 8.28 -10.47 4.02
C ALA A 71 8.53 -9.40 2.95
N ALA A 72 7.71 -9.38 1.90
CA ALA A 72 7.80 -8.37 0.85
C ALA A 72 7.52 -6.96 1.37
N PHE A 73 6.62 -6.80 2.35
CA PHE A 73 6.35 -5.49 2.94
C PHE A 73 7.54 -4.99 3.75
N ALA A 74 8.20 -5.88 4.49
CA ALA A 74 9.43 -5.53 5.20
C ALA A 74 10.52 -5.08 4.21
N HIS A 75 10.64 -5.76 3.08
CA HIS A 75 11.56 -5.38 2.01
C HIS A 75 11.17 -4.02 1.40
N PHE A 76 9.88 -3.77 1.19
CA PHE A 76 9.37 -2.48 0.71
C PHE A 76 9.73 -1.35 1.67
N GLN A 77 9.61 -1.56 2.98
CA GLN A 77 9.90 -0.55 4.00
C GLN A 77 11.40 -0.25 4.11
N ASP A 78 12.25 -1.21 3.77
CA ASP A 78 13.69 -1.03 3.86
C ASP A 78 14.17 0.04 2.88
N GLY A 79 14.78 1.09 3.41
CA GLY A 79 15.25 2.22 2.61
C GLY A 79 14.16 3.12 2.06
N HIS A 80 12.90 2.96 2.48
CA HIS A 80 11.79 3.76 1.97
C HIS A 80 12.01 5.26 2.18
N GLY A 81 12.52 5.63 3.37
CA GLY A 81 12.81 7.03 3.66
C GLY A 81 13.88 7.63 2.75
N ASP A 82 14.81 6.82 2.26
CA ASP A 82 15.87 7.27 1.36
C ASP A 82 15.37 7.50 -0.07
N ARG A 83 14.31 6.77 -0.48
CA ARG A 83 13.71 6.92 -1.81
C ARG A 83 12.64 8.01 -1.83
N ARG A 84 12.11 8.36 -0.68
CA ARG A 84 10.96 9.26 -0.54
C ARG A 84 11.42 10.71 -0.45
N GLU A 85 10.67 11.60 -1.08
CA GLU A 85 10.81 13.03 -0.89
C GLU A 85 9.79 13.50 0.14
N GLY A 86 10.27 13.98 1.28
CA GLY A 86 9.40 14.43 2.35
C GLY A 86 8.78 13.30 3.15
N GLY A 87 7.72 13.61 3.87
CA GLY A 87 7.05 12.69 4.75
C GLY A 87 5.96 11.86 4.08
N VAL A 88 5.30 11.06 4.88
CA VAL A 88 4.15 10.27 4.48
C VAL A 88 2.90 10.93 5.07
N ASP A 89 1.90 11.18 4.22
CA ASP A 89 0.59 11.62 4.66
C ASP A 89 -0.33 10.41 4.73
N GLN A 90 -0.81 10.08 5.91
CA GLN A 90 -1.71 8.95 6.12
C GLN A 90 -2.95 9.41 6.87
N GLN A 91 -4.10 9.09 6.33
CA GLN A 91 -5.39 9.47 6.92
C GLN A 91 -6.31 8.25 6.98
N THR A 92 -7.16 8.22 8.01
CA THR A 92 -8.29 7.31 8.01
C THR A 92 -9.35 7.84 7.06
N ALA A 93 -10.09 6.94 6.42
CA ALA A 93 -11.08 7.30 5.43
C ALA A 93 -12.42 6.62 5.73
N THR A 94 -13.48 7.26 5.29
CA THR A 94 -14.83 6.70 5.32
C THR A 94 -15.21 6.30 3.89
N LEU A 95 -15.72 5.08 3.74
CA LEU A 95 -16.21 4.64 2.44
C LEU A 95 -17.55 5.30 2.17
N VAL A 96 -17.59 6.19 1.19
CA VAL A 96 -18.82 6.87 0.77
C VAL A 96 -19.64 5.98 -0.15
N GLY A 97 -18.98 5.20 -0.98
CA GLY A 97 -19.62 4.28 -1.90
C GLY A 97 -18.59 3.53 -2.72
N SER A 98 -19.03 2.52 -3.45
CA SER A 98 -18.15 1.77 -4.34
C SER A 98 -18.91 1.22 -5.53
N TYR A 99 -18.27 1.29 -6.68
CA TYR A 99 -18.69 0.59 -7.89
C TYR A 99 -17.40 0.16 -8.59
N VAL A 100 -17.08 -1.12 -8.50
CA VAL A 100 -15.76 -1.62 -8.93
C VAL A 100 -15.95 -2.68 -10.01
N THR A 101 -15.51 -2.36 -11.22
CA THR A 101 -15.46 -3.29 -12.34
C THR A 101 -14.05 -3.43 -12.92
N VAL A 102 -13.05 -2.88 -12.21
CA VAL A 102 -11.68 -2.84 -12.69
C VAL A 102 -11.06 -4.24 -12.65
N VAL A 103 -10.50 -4.64 -13.77
CA VAL A 103 -9.69 -5.86 -13.89
C VAL A 103 -8.28 -5.41 -14.28
N GLU A 104 -7.31 -5.87 -13.53
CA GLU A 104 -5.91 -5.58 -13.83
C GLU A 104 -5.43 -6.33 -15.06
#